data_5d8f7c51316c81d17f4ef0a31d697d94
#
_entry.id   5d8f7c51316c81d17f4ef0a31d697d94
#
_cell.length_a   1.000
_cell.length_b   1.000
_cell.length_c   1.000
_cell.angle_alpha   90.00
_cell.angle_beta   90.00
_cell.angle_gamma   90.00
#
_symmetry.space_group_name_H-M   'P 1'
#
loop_
_entity.id
_entity.type
_entity.pdbx_description
1 polymer ?
#
loop_
_entity_poly.entity_id
_entity_poly.type
_entity_poly.pdbx_seq_one_letter_code
_entity_poly.pdbx_strand_id
1 'polypeptide(L)'
;AIVNAVGETGKGLFEIAGEAPGRDPARIAEYHGRLRDLAVESGVPQTWGMFSVRAAPDLWRPYFDLLDETAAAGGRMFAQVHSRALSSLLSFESNTPFDTWEYWSDFRQLPLAEQAAKMRNPEIKAKLIEVASREYTGPRRGPPPSRPGLFSAGPLNQRGRDFRITHFGGRFRQR
;
A
#
# COMPACT_ATOMS: atom_id res chain seq x y z
N ALA A 1 -18.91 -9.88 -15.06
CA ALA A 1 -18.50 -10.05 -16.46
C ALA A 1 -17.10 -10.67 -16.59
N ILE A 2 -16.01 -9.99 -16.21
CA ILE A 2 -14.61 -10.50 -16.38
C ILE A 2 -14.39 -11.83 -15.65
N VAL A 3 -14.79 -11.94 -14.39
CA VAL A 3 -14.60 -13.15 -13.58
C VAL A 3 -15.38 -14.34 -14.19
N ASN A 4 -16.60 -14.10 -14.68
CA ASN A 4 -17.37 -15.14 -15.34
C ASN A 4 -16.69 -15.66 -16.61
N ALA A 5 -16.09 -14.76 -17.40
CA ALA A 5 -15.31 -15.17 -18.58
C ALA A 5 -14.10 -16.04 -18.21
N VAL A 6 -13.45 -15.79 -17.07
CA VAL A 6 -12.42 -16.70 -16.54
C VAL A 6 -13.03 -18.05 -16.15
N GLY A 7 -14.19 -18.04 -15.50
CA GLY A 7 -14.93 -19.27 -15.14
C GLY A 7 -15.31 -20.13 -16.31
N GLU A 8 -15.76 -19.55 -17.42
CA GLU A 8 -16.12 -20.24 -18.65
C GLU A 8 -14.95 -21.04 -19.26
N THR A 9 -13.72 -20.62 -19.01
CA THR A 9 -12.54 -21.36 -19.47
C THR A 9 -12.30 -22.66 -18.70
N GLY A 10 -12.89 -22.81 -17.53
CA GLY A 10 -12.63 -23.92 -16.59
C GLY A 10 -11.22 -23.95 -16.04
N LYS A 11 -10.41 -22.92 -16.32
CA LYS A 11 -9.00 -22.82 -15.96
C LYS A 11 -8.71 -21.40 -15.46
N GLY A 12 -7.72 -21.29 -14.57
CA GLY A 12 -7.24 -20.03 -14.11
C GLY A 12 -7.74 -19.64 -12.72
N LEU A 13 -7.25 -18.51 -12.28
CA LEU A 13 -7.47 -17.93 -10.96
C LEU A 13 -7.61 -16.41 -11.16
N PHE A 14 -8.48 -15.79 -10.40
CA PHE A 14 -8.68 -14.35 -10.46
C PHE A 14 -7.94 -13.65 -9.31
N GLU A 15 -6.96 -12.81 -9.64
CA GLU A 15 -6.27 -12.00 -8.64
C GLU A 15 -6.94 -10.63 -8.51
N ILE A 16 -7.26 -10.26 -7.29
CA ILE A 16 -7.90 -9.00 -6.95
C ILE A 16 -6.87 -8.07 -6.31
N ALA A 17 -6.67 -6.90 -6.90
CA ALA A 17 -5.97 -5.82 -6.22
C ALA A 17 -6.87 -5.30 -5.09
N GLY A 18 -6.56 -5.65 -3.84
CA GLY A 18 -7.42 -5.37 -2.70
C GLY A 18 -7.80 -3.88 -2.56
N GLU A 19 -9.01 -3.64 -2.08
CA GLU A 19 -9.41 -2.32 -1.61
C GLU A 19 -8.84 -2.07 -0.20
N ALA A 20 -8.79 -0.81 0.20
CA ALA A 20 -8.45 -0.41 1.55
C ALA A 20 -9.73 0.05 2.28
N PRO A 21 -10.53 -0.86 2.86
CA PRO A 21 -11.81 -0.51 3.50
C PRO A 21 -11.63 0.36 4.76
N GLY A 22 -10.38 0.55 5.22
CA GLY A 22 -10.08 1.31 6.41
C GLY A 22 -10.29 0.49 7.68
N ARG A 23 -10.81 1.15 8.74
CA ARG A 23 -11.07 0.52 10.04
C ARG A 23 -12.56 0.50 10.42
N ASP A 24 -13.40 0.97 9.53
CA ASP A 24 -14.86 0.96 9.73
C ASP A 24 -15.38 -0.47 9.57
N PRO A 25 -15.95 -1.08 10.62
CA PRO A 25 -16.44 -2.46 10.57
C PRO A 25 -17.51 -2.69 9.50
N ALA A 26 -18.37 -1.71 9.24
CA ALA A 26 -19.43 -1.84 8.24
C ALA A 26 -18.84 -1.90 6.83
N ARG A 27 -17.84 -1.06 6.53
CA ARG A 27 -17.15 -1.08 5.25
C ARG A 27 -16.31 -2.34 5.06
N ILE A 28 -15.70 -2.84 6.13
CA ILE A 28 -14.97 -4.11 6.09
C ILE A 28 -15.94 -5.25 5.78
N ALA A 29 -17.07 -5.32 6.47
CA ALA A 29 -18.07 -6.36 6.25
C ALA A 29 -18.66 -6.32 4.83
N GLU A 30 -18.97 -5.12 4.33
CA GLU A 30 -19.42 -4.94 2.94
C GLU A 30 -18.38 -5.44 1.93
N TYR A 31 -17.13 -5.04 2.10
CA TYR A 31 -16.05 -5.43 1.21
C TYR A 31 -15.81 -6.95 1.24
N HIS A 32 -15.76 -7.55 2.42
CA HIS A 32 -15.61 -8.99 2.60
C HIS A 32 -16.81 -9.76 2.00
N GLY A 33 -18.02 -9.27 2.20
CA GLY A 33 -19.22 -9.85 1.59
C GLY A 33 -19.12 -9.90 0.07
N ARG A 34 -18.73 -8.79 -0.57
CA ARG A 34 -18.53 -8.75 -2.05
C ARG A 34 -17.46 -9.73 -2.52
N LEU A 35 -16.36 -9.89 -1.79
CA LEU A 35 -15.31 -10.85 -2.15
C LEU A 35 -15.81 -12.29 -2.04
N ARG A 36 -16.50 -12.62 -0.95
CA ARG A 36 -17.09 -13.96 -0.74
C ARG A 36 -18.10 -14.27 -1.84
N ASP A 37 -19.05 -13.38 -2.05
CA ASP A 37 -20.13 -13.58 -3.02
C ASP A 37 -19.57 -13.76 -4.43
N LEU A 38 -18.56 -12.97 -4.81
CA LEU A 38 -17.87 -13.13 -6.08
C LEU A 38 -17.19 -14.51 -6.23
N ALA A 39 -16.55 -15.02 -5.17
CA ALA A 39 -15.90 -16.34 -5.19
C ALA A 39 -16.92 -17.47 -5.29
N VAL A 40 -18.02 -17.37 -4.55
CA VAL A 40 -19.07 -18.40 -4.50
C VAL A 40 -19.87 -18.40 -5.79
N GLU A 41 -20.35 -17.26 -6.24
CA GLU A 41 -21.21 -17.15 -7.42
C GLU A 41 -20.49 -17.47 -8.73
N SER A 42 -19.23 -17.07 -8.86
CA SER A 42 -18.46 -17.34 -10.08
C SER A 42 -17.85 -18.75 -10.12
N GLY A 43 -17.65 -19.39 -8.95
CA GLY A 43 -16.90 -20.64 -8.83
C GLY A 43 -15.40 -20.52 -9.18
N VAL A 44 -14.93 -19.31 -9.54
CA VAL A 44 -13.53 -19.06 -9.91
C VAL A 44 -12.69 -18.92 -8.65
N PRO A 45 -11.56 -19.64 -8.53
CA PRO A 45 -10.63 -19.39 -7.43
C PRO A 45 -10.14 -17.97 -7.43
N GLN A 46 -10.14 -17.32 -6.26
CA GLN A 46 -9.70 -15.95 -6.10
C GLN A 46 -8.50 -15.85 -5.17
N THR A 47 -7.64 -14.89 -5.44
CA THR A 47 -6.52 -14.56 -4.57
C THR A 47 -6.36 -13.04 -4.42
N TRP A 48 -5.84 -12.62 -3.29
CA TRP A 48 -5.59 -11.21 -2.97
C TRP A 48 -4.47 -11.08 -1.93
N GLY A 49 -3.84 -9.91 -1.88
CA GLY A 49 -2.77 -9.62 -0.94
C GLY A 49 -3.30 -9.29 0.45
N MET A 50 -2.76 -9.95 1.47
CA MET A 50 -3.03 -9.67 2.88
C MET A 50 -1.78 -9.13 3.56
N PHE A 51 -1.94 -8.13 4.41
CA PHE A 51 -0.84 -7.50 5.12
C PHE A 51 -1.07 -7.54 6.63
N SER A 52 -0.01 -7.88 7.37
CA SER A 52 0.07 -7.65 8.80
C SER A 52 0.93 -6.41 9.05
N VAL A 53 0.44 -5.49 9.86
CA VAL A 53 1.15 -4.26 10.18
C VAL A 53 1.35 -4.14 11.69
N ARG A 54 2.53 -3.69 12.09
CA ARG A 54 2.88 -3.57 13.52
C ARG A 54 1.90 -2.69 14.32
N ALA A 55 1.36 -1.66 13.68
CA ALA A 55 0.40 -0.74 14.31
C ALA A 55 -0.99 -1.35 14.52
N ALA A 56 -1.30 -2.48 13.87
CA ALA A 56 -2.56 -3.21 13.98
C ALA A 56 -2.29 -4.71 13.81
N PRO A 57 -1.74 -5.38 14.84
CA PRO A 57 -1.24 -6.75 14.75
C PRO A 57 -2.34 -7.77 14.49
N ASP A 58 -3.59 -7.44 14.80
CA ASP A 58 -4.75 -8.34 14.61
C ASP A 58 -5.56 -8.02 13.34
N LEU A 59 -5.10 -7.10 12.50
CA LEU A 59 -5.82 -6.69 11.27
C LEU A 59 -6.04 -7.85 10.29
N TRP A 60 -5.24 -8.89 10.36
CA TRP A 60 -5.33 -10.08 9.52
C TRP A 60 -6.49 -11.01 9.91
N ARG A 61 -6.97 -11.00 11.17
CA ARG A 61 -7.99 -11.95 11.65
C ARG A 61 -9.28 -11.94 10.84
N PRO A 62 -9.93 -10.80 10.57
CA PRO A 62 -11.14 -10.77 9.77
C PRO A 62 -10.95 -11.32 8.34
N TYR A 63 -9.73 -11.30 7.83
CA TYR A 63 -9.44 -11.90 6.53
C TYR A 63 -9.36 -13.43 6.59
N PHE A 64 -8.92 -14.01 7.70
CA PHE A 64 -8.99 -15.46 7.91
C PHE A 64 -10.42 -15.92 8.07
N ASP A 65 -11.23 -15.17 8.82
CA ASP A 65 -12.66 -15.44 8.95
C ASP A 65 -13.34 -15.44 7.56
N LEU A 66 -13.00 -14.48 6.70
CA LEU A 66 -13.48 -14.44 5.31
C LEU A 66 -13.08 -15.68 4.50
N LEU A 67 -11.86 -16.19 4.67
CA LEU A 67 -11.42 -17.42 3.99
C LEU A 67 -12.25 -18.62 4.43
N ASP A 68 -12.45 -18.76 5.72
CA ASP A 68 -13.23 -19.86 6.31
C ASP A 68 -14.71 -19.80 5.90
N GLU A 69 -15.33 -18.62 5.97
CA GLU A 69 -16.70 -18.39 5.51
C GLU A 69 -16.87 -18.68 4.02
N THR A 70 -15.92 -18.25 3.21
CA THR A 70 -15.94 -18.50 1.75
C THR A 70 -15.83 -19.98 1.45
N ALA A 71 -14.94 -20.69 2.14
CA ALA A 71 -14.78 -22.15 1.99
C ALA A 71 -16.04 -22.90 2.44
N ALA A 72 -16.65 -22.51 3.56
CA ALA A 72 -17.91 -23.08 4.06
C ALA A 72 -19.06 -22.88 3.07
N ALA A 73 -19.07 -21.76 2.33
CA ALA A 73 -20.04 -21.48 1.28
C ALA A 73 -19.72 -22.14 -0.08
N GLY A 74 -18.67 -22.97 -0.16
CA GLY A 74 -18.27 -23.67 -1.38
C GLY A 74 -17.40 -22.88 -2.35
N GLY A 75 -16.99 -21.66 -1.99
CA GLY A 75 -16.07 -20.86 -2.77
C GLY A 75 -14.60 -21.26 -2.52
N ARG A 76 -13.70 -20.78 -3.38
CA ARG A 76 -12.25 -20.99 -3.25
C ARG A 76 -11.55 -19.65 -3.21
N MET A 77 -10.87 -19.36 -2.09
CA MET A 77 -10.18 -18.09 -1.87
C MET A 77 -8.83 -18.33 -1.21
N PHE A 78 -7.83 -17.55 -1.59
CA PHE A 78 -6.46 -17.66 -1.09
C PHE A 78 -5.90 -16.29 -0.75
N ALA A 79 -5.35 -16.12 0.44
CA ALA A 79 -4.61 -14.92 0.80
C ALA A 79 -3.12 -15.09 0.47
N GLN A 80 -2.54 -14.07 -0.16
CA GLN A 80 -1.10 -14.00 -0.42
C GLN A 80 -0.43 -13.14 0.66
N VAL A 81 0.60 -13.68 1.29
CA VAL A 81 1.36 -12.98 2.35
C VAL A 81 2.82 -12.92 1.98
N HIS A 82 3.45 -11.81 2.24
CA HIS A 82 4.90 -11.70 2.12
C HIS A 82 5.59 -12.44 3.27
N SER A 83 6.57 -13.28 2.94
CA SER A 83 7.43 -13.95 3.94
C SER A 83 8.47 -13.01 4.58
N ARG A 84 8.57 -11.78 4.09
CA ARG A 84 9.50 -10.74 4.54
C ARG A 84 8.81 -9.38 4.57
N ALA A 85 9.47 -8.40 5.18
CA ALA A 85 8.99 -7.01 5.13
C ALA A 85 8.86 -6.52 3.67
N LEU A 86 7.76 -5.81 3.40
CA LEU A 86 7.57 -5.14 2.12
C LEU A 86 8.58 -4.01 1.97
N SER A 87 9.26 -3.97 0.85
CA SER A 87 10.14 -2.87 0.47
C SER A 87 9.58 -2.19 -0.78
N SER A 88 9.41 -0.87 -0.72
CA SER A 88 8.99 -0.06 -1.85
C SER A 88 10.09 0.93 -2.22
N LEU A 89 10.41 1.01 -3.51
CA LEU A 89 11.27 2.06 -4.05
C LEU A 89 10.36 3.18 -4.57
N LEU A 90 10.50 4.36 -3.98
CA LEU A 90 9.75 5.55 -4.35
C LEU A 90 10.72 6.61 -4.87
N SER A 91 10.32 7.36 -5.88
CA SER A 91 11.13 8.40 -6.45
C SER A 91 10.28 9.57 -6.94
N PHE A 92 10.93 10.72 -7.18
CA PHE A 92 10.28 11.88 -7.79
C PHE A 92 9.90 11.64 -9.27
N GLU A 93 10.49 10.65 -9.92
CA GLU A 93 10.11 10.23 -11.28
C GLU A 93 8.84 9.39 -11.31
N SER A 94 8.51 8.72 -10.21
CA SER A 94 7.32 7.88 -10.08
C SER A 94 6.33 8.49 -9.09
N ASN A 95 6.22 7.92 -7.90
CA ASN A 95 5.32 8.38 -6.87
C ASN A 95 6.06 8.60 -5.55
N THR A 96 5.59 9.56 -4.76
CA THR A 96 5.98 9.75 -3.38
C THR A 96 4.78 9.59 -2.44
N PRO A 97 4.97 9.28 -1.15
CA PRO A 97 3.87 9.17 -0.20
C PRO A 97 3.11 10.48 0.01
N PHE A 98 3.66 11.59 -0.47
CA PHE A 98 3.17 12.96 -0.27
C PHE A 98 2.39 13.52 -1.46
N ASP A 99 2.32 12.82 -2.58
CA ASP A 99 1.81 13.34 -3.85
C ASP A 99 0.39 13.91 -3.80
N THR A 100 -0.41 13.50 -2.81
CA THR A 100 -1.78 13.98 -2.61
C THR A 100 -1.91 15.02 -1.48
N TRP A 101 -0.82 15.40 -0.85
CA TRP A 101 -0.84 16.32 0.26
C TRP A 101 -0.86 17.76 -0.25
N GLU A 102 -1.52 18.66 0.51
CA GLU A 102 -1.48 20.09 0.25
C GLU A 102 -0.04 20.58 0.05
N TYR A 103 0.20 21.50 -0.85
CA TYR A 103 1.50 22.03 -1.25
C TYR A 103 2.40 21.00 -1.99
N TRP A 104 2.40 19.72 -1.60
CA TRP A 104 3.11 18.67 -2.31
C TRP A 104 2.45 18.34 -3.64
N SER A 105 1.12 18.31 -3.72
CA SER A 105 0.39 18.03 -4.95
C SER A 105 0.77 19.01 -6.07
N ASP A 106 0.81 20.29 -5.76
CA ASP A 106 1.17 21.32 -6.72
C ASP A 106 2.66 21.25 -7.10
N PHE A 107 3.53 21.05 -6.11
CA PHE A 107 4.95 20.85 -6.34
C PHE A 107 5.22 19.64 -7.23
N ARG A 108 4.49 18.54 -7.07
CA ARG A 108 4.64 17.31 -7.84
C ARG A 108 4.15 17.40 -9.29
N GLN A 109 3.34 18.39 -9.64
CA GLN A 109 2.93 18.65 -11.02
C GLN A 109 4.01 19.34 -11.85
N LEU A 110 5.02 19.91 -11.21
CA LEU A 110 6.13 20.57 -11.92
C LEU A 110 7.00 19.54 -12.65
N PRO A 111 7.63 19.93 -13.76
CA PRO A 111 8.66 19.11 -14.41
C PRO A 111 9.77 18.71 -13.43
N LEU A 112 10.31 17.50 -13.54
CA LEU A 112 11.29 16.95 -12.61
C LEU A 112 12.51 17.86 -12.41
N ALA A 113 13.00 18.48 -13.49
CA ALA A 113 14.11 19.43 -13.40
C ALA A 113 13.78 20.66 -12.54
N GLU A 114 12.53 21.14 -12.63
CA GLU A 114 12.05 22.26 -11.82
C GLU A 114 11.86 21.86 -10.38
N GLN A 115 11.30 20.66 -10.12
CA GLN A 115 11.24 20.10 -8.76
C GLN A 115 12.65 20.07 -8.13
N ALA A 116 13.63 19.55 -8.87
CA ALA A 116 15.02 19.47 -8.41
C ALA A 116 15.63 20.85 -8.12
N ALA A 117 15.33 21.85 -8.96
CA ALA A 117 15.79 23.21 -8.77
C ALA A 117 15.14 23.86 -7.53
N LYS A 118 13.82 23.74 -7.37
CA LYS A 118 13.08 24.25 -6.22
C LYS A 118 13.49 23.60 -4.91
N MET A 119 13.82 22.32 -4.91
CA MET A 119 14.32 21.60 -3.72
C MET A 119 15.68 22.12 -3.20
N ARG A 120 16.43 22.86 -4.01
CA ARG A 120 17.67 23.54 -3.56
C ARG A 120 17.36 24.85 -2.82
N ASN A 121 16.17 25.41 -2.98
CA ASN A 121 15.74 26.58 -2.21
C ASN A 121 15.40 26.14 -0.77
N PRO A 122 16.08 26.70 0.26
CA PRO A 122 15.90 26.29 1.64
C PRO A 122 14.49 26.59 2.18
N GLU A 123 13.82 27.63 1.72
CA GLU A 123 12.46 27.98 2.15
C GLU A 123 11.43 26.98 1.63
N ILE A 124 11.51 26.65 0.32
CA ILE A 124 10.63 25.66 -0.30
C ILE A 124 10.85 24.28 0.35
N LYS A 125 12.10 23.90 0.54
CA LYS A 125 12.45 22.65 1.22
C LYS A 125 11.91 22.60 2.64
N ALA A 126 12.06 23.68 3.41
CA ALA A 126 11.52 23.75 4.77
C ALA A 126 10.00 23.61 4.78
N LYS A 127 9.30 24.24 3.84
CA LYS A 127 7.84 24.13 3.72
C LYS A 127 7.38 22.72 3.35
N LEU A 128 8.05 22.07 2.42
CA LEU A 128 7.77 20.67 2.06
C LEU A 128 7.95 19.73 3.26
N ILE A 129 9.03 19.91 4.05
CA ILE A 129 9.29 19.14 5.26
C ILE A 129 8.24 19.42 6.34
N GLU A 130 7.89 20.69 6.55
CA GLU A 130 6.86 21.07 7.51
C GLU A 130 5.54 20.36 7.22
N VAL A 131 5.06 20.43 5.97
CA VAL A 131 3.83 19.76 5.55
C VAL A 131 3.95 18.24 5.70
N ALA A 132 5.06 17.64 5.27
CA ALA A 132 5.28 16.19 5.39
C ALA A 132 5.38 15.69 6.84
N SER A 133 5.63 16.57 7.79
CA SER A 133 5.71 16.25 9.23
C SER A 133 4.36 16.35 9.96
N ARG A 134 3.34 16.88 9.32
CA ARG A 134 1.98 16.98 9.89
C ARG A 134 1.27 15.63 9.89
N GLU A 135 0.30 15.47 10.77
CA GLU A 135 -0.61 14.35 10.68
C GLU A 135 -1.51 14.51 9.45
N TYR A 136 -1.52 13.51 8.59
CA TYR A 136 -2.30 13.53 7.35
C TYR A 136 -3.47 12.55 7.43
N THR A 137 -4.67 13.05 7.29
CA THR A 137 -5.92 12.29 7.37
C THR A 137 -6.59 12.06 6.01
N GLY A 138 -6.06 12.67 4.95
CA GLY A 138 -6.60 12.58 3.60
C GLY A 138 -6.25 11.27 2.86
N PRO A 139 -6.67 11.15 1.59
CA PRO A 139 -6.38 9.98 0.76
C PRO A 139 -4.86 9.86 0.53
N ARG A 140 -4.33 8.66 0.72
CA ARG A 140 -2.89 8.36 0.56
C ARG A 140 -2.64 7.55 -0.70
N ARG A 141 -1.58 7.91 -1.40
CA ARG A 141 -1.00 7.07 -2.45
C ARG A 141 0.25 6.40 -1.87
N GLY A 142 0.15 5.13 -1.49
CA GLY A 142 1.25 4.36 -0.93
C GLY A 142 1.29 4.28 0.59
N PRO A 143 2.30 3.60 1.16
CA PRO A 143 2.43 3.42 2.59
C PRO A 143 2.60 4.78 3.29
N PRO A 144 2.05 4.93 4.51
CA PRO A 144 2.24 6.16 5.27
C PRO A 144 3.73 6.40 5.51
N PRO A 145 4.18 7.66 5.47
CA PRO A 145 5.52 7.98 5.89
C PRO A 145 5.68 7.52 7.35
N SER A 146 6.61 6.62 7.56
CA SER A 146 6.95 6.21 8.90
C SER A 146 7.64 7.39 9.59
N ARG A 147 7.20 7.70 10.78
CA ARG A 147 7.67 8.70 11.75
C ARG A 147 8.81 9.63 11.34
N PRO A 148 8.78 10.93 11.69
CA PRO A 148 9.91 11.85 11.53
C PRO A 148 11.17 11.22 12.16
N GLY A 149 12.23 11.05 11.34
CA GLY A 149 13.49 10.41 11.78
C GLY A 149 13.84 9.11 11.04
N LEU A 150 12.95 8.52 10.27
CA LEU A 150 13.23 7.33 9.45
C LEU A 150 13.72 7.65 8.03
N PHE A 151 13.73 8.90 7.64
CA PHE A 151 14.42 9.35 6.45
C PHE A 151 15.85 9.74 6.82
N SER A 152 16.76 8.76 6.92
CA SER A 152 18.16 9.11 6.84
C SER A 152 18.44 9.46 5.37
N ALA A 153 18.59 10.73 5.09
CA ALA A 153 19.24 11.16 3.87
C ALA A 153 20.69 10.64 3.95
N GLY A 154 20.95 9.48 3.38
CA GLY A 154 22.32 9.07 3.09
C GLY A 154 22.98 10.14 2.21
N PRO A 155 24.30 10.26 2.21
CA PRO A 155 24.99 11.23 1.39
C PRO A 155 24.50 11.06 -0.05
N LEU A 156 24.01 12.15 -0.64
CA LEU A 156 23.62 12.21 -2.03
C LEU A 156 24.80 11.69 -2.86
N ASN A 157 24.63 10.51 -3.45
CA ASN A 157 25.54 10.06 -4.49
C ASN A 157 25.61 11.17 -5.55
N GLN A 158 26.79 11.59 -5.92
CA GLN A 158 27.03 12.70 -6.85
C GLN A 158 26.38 12.55 -8.24
N ARG A 159 25.67 11.44 -8.47
CA ARG A 159 24.92 11.20 -9.73
C ARG A 159 23.41 11.51 -9.63
N GLY A 160 22.92 12.02 -8.52
CA GLY A 160 21.58 12.63 -8.43
C GLY A 160 20.37 11.74 -8.74
N ARG A 161 20.48 10.40 -8.67
CA ARG A 161 19.42 9.53 -9.17
C ARG A 161 18.72 8.63 -8.17
N ASP A 162 19.20 8.49 -6.93
CA ASP A 162 18.59 7.50 -6.03
C ASP A 162 18.33 8.04 -4.63
N PHE A 163 17.05 8.24 -4.30
CA PHE A 163 16.59 8.26 -2.92
C PHE A 163 16.47 6.80 -2.46
N ARG A 164 17.48 6.27 -1.79
CA ARG A 164 17.35 5.00 -1.09
C ARG A 164 16.69 5.23 0.25
N ILE A 165 15.47 4.74 0.42
CA ILE A 165 14.90 4.47 1.72
C ILE A 165 15.52 3.14 2.18
N THR A 166 16.60 3.19 2.94
CA THR A 166 17.24 2.00 3.47
C THR A 166 16.64 1.63 4.83
N HIS A 167 16.07 0.42 4.87
CA HIS A 167 15.90 -0.48 5.99
C HIS A 167 14.92 -0.15 7.12
N PHE A 168 13.79 -0.83 7.06
CA PHE A 168 13.13 -1.37 8.25
C PHE A 168 13.90 -2.61 8.73
N GLY A 169 14.98 -2.42 9.46
CA GLY A 169 15.74 -3.49 10.11
C GLY A 169 15.31 -3.64 11.57
N GLY A 170 14.22 -4.34 11.84
CA GLY A 170 13.96 -4.89 13.16
C GLY A 170 14.90 -6.07 13.39
N ARG A 171 15.84 -5.99 14.34
CA ARG A 171 16.61 -7.16 14.78
C ARG A 171 15.67 -8.17 15.42
N PHE A 172 15.45 -9.29 14.76
CA PHE A 172 14.93 -10.48 15.41
C PHE A 172 16.05 -11.00 16.34
N ARG A 173 15.86 -10.92 17.65
CA ARG A 173 16.60 -11.76 18.59
C ARG A 173 15.93 -13.12 18.54
N GLN A 174 16.64 -14.11 18.00
CA GLN A 174 16.34 -15.52 18.28
C GLN A 174 16.60 -15.77 19.77
N ARG A 175 15.60 -16.35 20.42
CA ARG A 175 15.76 -17.17 21.62
C ARG A 175 15.39 -18.59 21.26
#